data_a02b4ff153496401a7673ed519d9c808
#
_entry.id   a02b4ff153496401a7673ed519d9c808
#
_cell.length_a   1.000
_cell.length_b   1.000
_cell.length_c   1.000
_cell.angle_alpha   90.00
_cell.angle_beta   90.00
_cell.angle_gamma   90.00
#
_symmetry.space_group_name_H-M   'P 1'
#
loop_
_entity.id
_entity.type
_entity.pdbx_description
1 polymer ?
#
loop_
_entity_poly.entity_id
_entity_poly.type
_entity_poly.pdbx_seq_one_letter_code
_entity_poly.pdbx_strand_id
1 'polypeptide(L)'
;MARRFAEEEPAGLVIADIDLDAATEVAGETGGVAVLADVSDPDANKDLIEGTEDRFGPIDLFCANAGIGMVGDEQSESATWTRMWEINVMSHIHAARHLIPGWVARGEGYLLVTASAAGLLTNLKAAQYSVTKHAAVAFAEWLAITYGDSGVKVSALCPQFVNTPLLEGSEAFQALGANHTLEPNEVADVVVSGLQDERFLILPHPEVAQYFQNKANDYERWLGGMRKLQRTVFPD
;
A
#
# COMPACT_ATOMS: atom_id res chain seq x y z
N MET A 1 1.62 0.30 11.32
CA MET A 1 0.51 -0.68 11.33
C MET A 1 0.74 -1.81 12.33
N ALA A 2 1.84 -2.57 12.30
CA ALA A 2 2.04 -3.71 13.24
C ALA A 2 1.85 -3.34 14.72
N ARG A 3 2.45 -2.23 15.19
CA ARG A 3 2.26 -1.73 16.57
C ARG A 3 0.79 -1.48 16.91
N ARG A 4 0.02 -0.90 15.99
CA ARG A 4 -1.41 -0.62 16.21
C ARG A 4 -2.25 -1.91 16.16
N PHE A 5 -1.91 -2.86 15.27
CA PHE A 5 -2.58 -4.17 15.24
C PHE A 5 -2.31 -5.01 16.49
N ALA A 6 -1.15 -4.86 17.12
CA ALA A 6 -0.87 -5.55 18.38
C ALA A 6 -1.83 -5.14 19.51
N GLU A 7 -2.36 -3.92 19.48
CA GLU A 7 -3.36 -3.42 20.44
C GLU A 7 -4.73 -4.09 20.27
N GLU A 8 -4.99 -4.70 19.10
CA GLU A 8 -6.22 -5.48 18.83
C GLU A 8 -6.09 -6.95 19.31
N GLU A 9 -5.01 -7.30 19.99
CA GLU A 9 -4.75 -8.62 20.58
C GLU A 9 -4.92 -9.79 19.58
N PRO A 10 -4.24 -9.77 18.39
CA PRO A 10 -4.35 -10.84 17.42
C PRO A 10 -3.80 -12.16 17.96
N ALA A 11 -4.34 -13.30 17.49
CA ALA A 11 -3.83 -14.63 17.86
C ALA A 11 -2.37 -14.86 17.43
N GLY A 12 -1.93 -14.19 16.36
CA GLY A 12 -0.55 -14.16 15.88
C GLY A 12 -0.29 -12.92 15.05
N LEU A 13 0.94 -12.41 15.10
CA LEU A 13 1.39 -11.26 14.32
C LEU A 13 2.76 -11.57 13.71
N VAL A 14 2.84 -11.50 12.38
CA VAL A 14 4.11 -11.68 11.65
C VAL A 14 4.49 -10.36 11.00
N ILE A 15 5.75 -9.97 11.17
CA ILE A 15 6.35 -8.78 10.60
C ILE A 15 7.40 -9.22 9.59
N ALA A 16 7.10 -9.07 8.31
CA ALA A 16 8.00 -9.43 7.22
C ALA A 16 8.62 -8.18 6.61
N ASP A 17 9.92 -8.15 6.50
CA ASP A 17 10.69 -7.07 5.87
C ASP A 17 11.97 -7.64 5.23
N ILE A 18 12.53 -6.90 4.27
CA ILE A 18 13.86 -7.16 3.71
C ILE A 18 14.97 -6.78 4.72
N ASP A 19 14.66 -5.91 5.66
CA ASP A 19 15.48 -5.55 6.81
C ASP A 19 15.02 -6.35 8.03
N LEU A 20 15.69 -7.48 8.28
CA LEU A 20 15.36 -8.37 9.38
C LEU A 20 15.59 -7.71 10.76
N ASP A 21 16.55 -6.81 10.88
CA ASP A 21 16.84 -6.13 12.15
C ASP A 21 15.70 -5.18 12.52
N ALA A 22 15.23 -4.39 11.55
CA ALA A 22 14.05 -3.54 11.72
C ALA A 22 12.77 -4.35 12.02
N ALA A 23 12.56 -5.46 11.31
CA ALA A 23 11.44 -6.37 11.59
C ALA A 23 11.53 -6.96 13.00
N THR A 24 12.73 -7.32 13.46
CA THR A 24 12.97 -7.90 14.81
C THR A 24 12.69 -6.88 15.91
N GLU A 25 13.08 -5.62 15.73
CA GLU A 25 12.76 -4.55 16.67
C GLU A 25 11.24 -4.41 16.86
N VAL A 26 10.49 -4.30 15.74
CA VAL A 26 9.03 -4.19 15.79
C VAL A 26 8.38 -5.45 16.36
N ALA A 27 8.89 -6.63 16.04
CA ALA A 27 8.40 -7.90 16.60
C ALA A 27 8.61 -7.96 18.13
N GLY A 28 9.75 -7.47 18.63
CA GLY A 28 10.03 -7.39 20.06
C GLY A 28 9.07 -6.47 20.82
N GLU A 29 8.68 -5.35 20.21
CA GLU A 29 7.72 -4.40 20.80
C GLU A 29 6.27 -4.92 20.79
N THR A 30 5.92 -5.71 19.79
CA THR A 30 4.54 -6.13 19.54
C THR A 30 4.23 -7.56 20.00
N GLY A 31 5.24 -8.30 20.47
CA GLY A 31 5.09 -9.72 20.76
C GLY A 31 4.92 -10.59 19.50
N GLY A 32 5.21 -10.03 18.32
CA GLY A 32 5.09 -10.70 17.03
C GLY A 32 6.32 -11.54 16.67
N VAL A 33 6.36 -11.96 15.41
CA VAL A 33 7.45 -12.75 14.84
C VAL A 33 8.03 -12.04 13.63
N ALA A 34 9.35 -11.84 13.62
CA ALA A 34 10.05 -11.27 12.47
C ALA A 34 10.38 -12.36 11.44
N VAL A 35 10.21 -12.03 10.16
CA VAL A 35 10.56 -12.88 9.02
C VAL A 35 11.31 -12.05 7.99
N LEU A 36 12.48 -12.53 7.56
CA LEU A 36 13.20 -11.95 6.42
C LEU A 36 12.49 -12.36 5.13
N ALA A 37 11.99 -11.39 4.37
CA ALA A 37 11.35 -11.66 3.08
C ALA A 37 11.55 -10.50 2.09
N ASP A 38 12.10 -10.79 0.91
CA ASP A 38 11.98 -9.90 -0.25
C ASP A 38 10.68 -10.22 -0.99
N VAL A 39 9.66 -9.39 -0.80
CA VAL A 39 8.34 -9.61 -1.38
C VAL A 39 8.31 -9.52 -2.91
N SER A 40 9.37 -9.06 -3.56
CA SER A 40 9.50 -9.10 -5.02
C SER A 40 9.84 -10.51 -5.53
N ASP A 41 10.32 -11.40 -4.64
CA ASP A 41 10.58 -12.80 -4.95
C ASP A 41 9.30 -13.63 -4.71
N PRO A 42 8.78 -14.32 -5.73
CA PRO A 42 7.59 -15.16 -5.60
C PRO A 42 7.77 -16.33 -4.62
N ASP A 43 8.96 -16.90 -4.52
CA ASP A 43 9.24 -18.02 -3.60
C ASP A 43 9.30 -17.50 -2.15
N ALA A 44 9.90 -16.33 -1.90
CA ALA A 44 9.89 -15.71 -0.58
C ALA A 44 8.46 -15.36 -0.11
N ASN A 45 7.58 -14.90 -1.00
CA ASN A 45 6.16 -14.72 -0.67
C ASN A 45 5.46 -16.01 -0.27
N LYS A 46 5.72 -17.09 -1.02
CA LYS A 46 5.18 -18.43 -0.73
C LYS A 46 5.64 -18.89 0.64
N ASP A 47 6.94 -18.88 0.89
CA ASP A 47 7.53 -19.36 2.14
C ASP A 47 7.04 -18.54 3.35
N LEU A 48 6.87 -17.23 3.19
CA LEU A 48 6.29 -16.36 4.22
C LEU A 48 4.87 -16.78 4.59
N ILE A 49 4.03 -17.04 3.59
CA ILE A 49 2.62 -17.39 3.81
C ILE A 49 2.52 -18.80 4.41
N GLU A 50 3.15 -19.80 3.79
CA GLU A 50 3.13 -21.19 4.27
C GLU A 50 3.72 -21.29 5.69
N GLY A 51 4.87 -20.67 5.96
CA GLY A 51 5.48 -20.68 7.29
C GLY A 51 4.66 -19.95 8.34
N THR A 52 3.90 -18.91 7.95
CA THR A 52 2.95 -18.25 8.85
C THR A 52 1.77 -19.15 9.18
N GLU A 53 1.18 -19.79 8.18
CA GLU A 53 0.05 -20.70 8.34
C GLU A 53 0.43 -21.97 9.12
N ASP A 54 1.62 -22.51 8.93
CA ASP A 54 2.15 -23.65 9.69
C ASP A 54 2.29 -23.32 11.18
N ARG A 55 2.61 -22.06 11.50
CA ARG A 55 2.85 -21.64 12.89
C ARG A 55 1.58 -21.21 13.62
N PHE A 56 0.70 -20.46 12.96
CA PHE A 56 -0.43 -19.80 13.58
C PHE A 56 -1.80 -20.26 13.06
N GLY A 57 -1.82 -21.12 12.03
CA GLY A 57 -3.06 -21.44 11.31
C GLY A 57 -3.36 -20.43 10.20
N PRO A 58 -4.53 -20.54 9.57
CA PRO A 58 -4.90 -19.72 8.42
C PRO A 58 -4.77 -18.22 8.69
N ILE A 59 -4.20 -17.50 7.72
CA ILE A 59 -4.06 -16.04 7.79
C ILE A 59 -5.43 -15.39 7.59
N ASP A 60 -5.87 -14.54 8.53
CA ASP A 60 -7.13 -13.80 8.44
C ASP A 60 -6.98 -12.45 7.75
N LEU A 61 -5.87 -11.75 8.03
CA LEU A 61 -5.52 -10.46 7.44
C LEU A 61 -4.10 -10.48 6.91
N PHE A 62 -3.93 -10.16 5.63
CA PHE A 62 -2.62 -9.94 5.02
C PHE A 62 -2.49 -8.48 4.56
N CYS A 63 -1.47 -7.79 5.06
CA CYS A 63 -1.15 -6.42 4.69
C CYS A 63 -0.03 -6.41 3.65
N ALA A 64 -0.36 -6.32 2.37
CA ALA A 64 0.58 -6.10 1.29
C ALA A 64 1.05 -4.63 1.32
N ASN A 65 1.99 -4.35 2.23
CA ASN A 65 2.40 -2.99 2.59
C ASN A 65 3.73 -2.56 1.99
N ALA A 66 4.63 -3.49 1.71
CA ALA A 66 5.94 -3.18 1.15
C ALA A 66 5.81 -2.38 -0.16
N GLY A 67 6.64 -1.37 -0.30
CA GLY A 67 6.61 -0.51 -1.48
C GLY A 67 7.77 0.46 -1.50
N ILE A 68 8.16 0.86 -2.69
CA ILE A 68 9.18 1.87 -2.93
C ILE A 68 8.61 3.02 -3.76
N GLY A 69 9.20 4.19 -3.61
CA GLY A 69 8.89 5.38 -4.40
C GLY A 69 10.16 6.12 -4.77
N MET A 70 10.14 6.73 -5.95
CA MET A 70 11.20 7.64 -6.37
C MET A 70 10.68 8.63 -7.40
N VAL A 71 11.35 9.75 -7.49
CA VAL A 71 11.18 10.72 -8.58
C VAL A 71 11.71 10.10 -9.86
N GLY A 72 11.02 10.32 -10.97
CA GLY A 72 11.43 9.84 -12.29
C GLY A 72 10.34 10.08 -13.34
N ASP A 73 10.76 9.93 -14.58
CA ASP A 73 9.95 10.19 -15.78
C ASP A 73 10.09 9.05 -16.80
N GLU A 74 9.65 9.30 -18.04
CA GLU A 74 9.74 8.33 -19.13
C GLU A 74 11.17 8.03 -19.58
N GLN A 75 12.16 8.88 -19.21
CA GLN A 75 13.58 8.66 -19.54
C GLN A 75 14.30 7.80 -18.49
N SER A 76 13.66 7.53 -17.36
CA SER A 76 14.24 6.68 -16.31
C SER A 76 14.59 5.29 -16.85
N GLU A 77 15.68 4.72 -16.38
CA GLU A 77 16.17 3.42 -16.82
C GLU A 77 15.11 2.32 -16.66
N SER A 78 15.05 1.39 -17.60
CA SER A 78 14.12 0.26 -17.58
C SER A 78 14.24 -0.58 -16.30
N ALA A 79 15.44 -0.71 -15.75
CA ALA A 79 15.66 -1.42 -14.49
C ALA A 79 14.92 -0.78 -13.31
N THR A 80 14.84 0.55 -13.25
CA THR A 80 14.08 1.28 -12.24
C THR A 80 12.59 1.02 -12.36
N TRP A 81 12.05 1.04 -13.60
CA TRP A 81 10.66 0.68 -13.89
C TRP A 81 10.35 -0.75 -13.45
N THR A 82 11.20 -1.71 -13.83
CA THR A 82 11.04 -3.12 -13.48
C THR A 82 11.06 -3.32 -11.96
N ARG A 83 12.07 -2.78 -11.28
CA ARG A 83 12.17 -2.92 -9.81
C ARG A 83 10.95 -2.37 -9.08
N MET A 84 10.45 -1.20 -9.49
CA MET A 84 9.27 -0.61 -8.87
C MET A 84 8.00 -1.43 -9.18
N TRP A 85 7.90 -2.02 -10.36
CA TRP A 85 6.82 -2.91 -10.75
C TRP A 85 6.82 -4.19 -9.92
N GLU A 86 7.97 -4.82 -9.77
CA GLU A 86 8.14 -6.05 -8.98
C GLU A 86 7.72 -5.85 -7.53
N ILE A 87 8.15 -4.74 -6.90
CA ILE A 87 7.84 -4.48 -5.50
C ILE A 87 6.41 -3.96 -5.32
N ASN A 88 5.97 -2.95 -6.10
CA ASN A 88 4.69 -2.26 -5.84
C ASN A 88 3.48 -2.98 -6.45
N VAL A 89 3.68 -3.94 -7.36
CA VAL A 89 2.58 -4.61 -8.07
C VAL A 89 2.69 -6.13 -7.97
N MET A 90 3.83 -6.71 -8.43
CA MET A 90 3.97 -8.17 -8.47
C MET A 90 3.94 -8.80 -7.09
N SER A 91 4.47 -8.15 -6.07
CA SER A 91 4.40 -8.62 -4.69
C SER A 91 2.95 -8.86 -4.22
N HIS A 92 2.04 -7.95 -4.55
CA HIS A 92 0.61 -8.11 -4.24
C HIS A 92 -0.01 -9.29 -5.00
N ILE A 93 0.40 -9.48 -6.25
CA ILE A 93 -0.07 -10.61 -7.09
C ILE A 93 0.48 -11.93 -6.54
N HIS A 94 1.75 -11.98 -6.13
CA HIS A 94 2.35 -13.17 -5.54
C HIS A 94 1.62 -13.56 -4.24
N ALA A 95 1.40 -12.62 -3.33
CA ALA A 95 0.65 -12.87 -2.11
C ALA A 95 -0.77 -13.39 -2.39
N ALA A 96 -1.51 -12.73 -3.29
CA ALA A 96 -2.87 -13.13 -3.64
C ALA A 96 -2.96 -14.56 -4.22
N ARG A 97 -1.97 -14.99 -5.01
CA ARG A 97 -1.93 -16.37 -5.57
C ARG A 97 -1.93 -17.44 -4.50
N HIS A 98 -1.29 -17.20 -3.37
CA HIS A 98 -1.19 -18.16 -2.28
C HIS A 98 -2.34 -18.03 -1.27
N LEU A 99 -2.85 -16.83 -1.03
CA LEU A 99 -3.89 -16.56 -0.04
C LEU A 99 -5.32 -16.82 -0.56
N ILE A 100 -5.64 -16.35 -1.77
CA ILE A 100 -7.01 -16.37 -2.30
C ILE A 100 -7.63 -17.77 -2.35
N PRO A 101 -6.94 -18.83 -2.82
CA PRO A 101 -7.54 -20.17 -2.86
C PRO A 101 -7.98 -20.67 -1.48
N GLY A 102 -7.17 -20.49 -0.45
CA GLY A 102 -7.49 -20.87 0.93
C GLY A 102 -8.64 -20.04 1.49
N TRP A 103 -8.64 -18.72 1.26
CA TRP A 103 -9.70 -17.82 1.69
C TRP A 103 -11.05 -18.14 1.03
N VAL A 104 -11.08 -18.38 -0.27
CA VAL A 104 -12.30 -18.78 -0.98
C VAL A 104 -12.82 -20.11 -0.45
N ALA A 105 -11.95 -21.09 -0.20
CA ALA A 105 -12.35 -22.41 0.29
C ALA A 105 -12.98 -22.35 1.69
N ARG A 106 -12.52 -21.44 2.57
CA ARG A 106 -13.09 -21.25 3.92
C ARG A 106 -14.19 -20.19 3.99
N GLY A 107 -14.37 -19.38 2.93
CA GLY A 107 -15.35 -18.30 2.89
C GLY A 107 -14.94 -17.05 3.68
N GLU A 108 -13.65 -16.87 3.99
CA GLU A 108 -13.18 -15.78 4.83
C GLU A 108 -11.70 -15.45 4.56
N GLY A 109 -11.37 -14.15 4.47
CA GLY A 109 -10.02 -13.62 4.39
C GLY A 109 -10.03 -12.13 4.06
N TYR A 110 -8.98 -11.41 4.44
CA TYR A 110 -8.89 -9.98 4.22
C TYR A 110 -7.53 -9.57 3.65
N LEU A 111 -7.51 -8.91 2.50
CA LEU A 111 -6.31 -8.32 1.91
C LEU A 111 -6.34 -6.80 2.03
N LEU A 112 -5.35 -6.23 2.70
CA LEU A 112 -5.08 -4.79 2.67
C LEU A 112 -3.93 -4.50 1.72
N VAL A 113 -4.18 -3.75 0.66
CA VAL A 113 -3.15 -3.29 -0.29
C VAL A 113 -2.77 -1.85 0.01
N THR A 114 -1.52 -1.60 0.37
CA THR A 114 -1.01 -0.23 0.53
C THR A 114 -0.66 0.36 -0.83
N ALA A 115 -1.65 1.05 -1.42
CA ALA A 115 -1.48 1.83 -2.63
C ALA A 115 -0.92 3.24 -2.33
N SER A 116 -1.61 4.28 -2.73
CA SER A 116 -1.31 5.70 -2.49
C SER A 116 -2.42 6.55 -3.10
N ALA A 117 -2.59 7.79 -2.66
CA ALA A 117 -3.34 8.81 -3.39
C ALA A 117 -2.80 8.99 -4.84
N ALA A 118 -1.51 8.72 -5.06
CA ALA A 118 -0.92 8.68 -6.40
C ALA A 118 -1.54 7.61 -7.32
N GLY A 119 -2.14 6.57 -6.76
CA GLY A 119 -2.89 5.54 -7.50
C GLY A 119 -4.29 6.00 -7.94
N LEU A 120 -4.79 7.10 -7.41
CA LEU A 120 -6.07 7.71 -7.77
C LEU A 120 -5.88 9.01 -8.56
N LEU A 121 -4.89 9.83 -8.17
CA LEU A 121 -4.74 11.22 -8.60
C LEU A 121 -3.57 11.47 -9.56
N THR A 122 -2.57 10.60 -9.59
CA THR A 122 -1.26 10.77 -10.24
C THR A 122 -0.35 11.72 -9.46
N ASN A 123 0.91 11.33 -9.22
CA ASN A 123 1.91 12.15 -8.56
C ASN A 123 2.77 12.88 -9.58
N LEU A 124 3.10 14.15 -9.31
CA LEU A 124 3.98 14.95 -10.16
C LEU A 124 5.42 14.41 -10.11
N LYS A 125 6.14 14.45 -11.25
CA LYS A 125 7.56 14.04 -11.34
C LYS A 125 7.86 12.61 -10.81
N ALA A 126 6.86 11.73 -10.77
CA ALA A 126 6.99 10.36 -10.29
C ALA A 126 6.17 9.41 -11.17
N ALA A 127 6.59 9.26 -12.44
CA ALA A 127 5.84 8.50 -13.44
C ALA A 127 5.69 7.03 -13.05
N GLN A 128 6.80 6.34 -12.72
CA GLN A 128 6.81 4.92 -12.36
C GLN A 128 5.96 4.66 -11.10
N TYR A 129 6.10 5.54 -10.11
CA TYR A 129 5.32 5.43 -8.88
C TYR A 129 3.82 5.58 -9.15
N SER A 130 3.44 6.58 -9.93
CA SER A 130 2.05 6.79 -10.30
C SER A 130 1.46 5.60 -11.05
N VAL A 131 2.19 5.06 -12.04
CA VAL A 131 1.75 3.90 -12.82
C VAL A 131 1.59 2.67 -11.93
N THR A 132 2.59 2.37 -11.09
CA THR A 132 2.53 1.18 -10.22
C THR A 132 1.45 1.30 -9.14
N LYS A 133 1.23 2.49 -8.57
CA LYS A 133 0.16 2.68 -7.57
C LYS A 133 -1.24 2.67 -8.18
N HIS A 134 -1.43 3.11 -9.44
CA HIS A 134 -2.68 2.87 -10.17
C HIS A 134 -2.91 1.38 -10.42
N ALA A 135 -1.86 0.65 -10.82
CA ALA A 135 -1.95 -0.80 -11.01
C ALA A 135 -2.31 -1.54 -9.70
N ALA A 136 -1.75 -1.13 -8.56
CA ALA A 136 -2.08 -1.69 -7.25
C ALA A 136 -3.56 -1.47 -6.88
N VAL A 137 -4.09 -0.26 -7.10
CA VAL A 137 -5.53 0.04 -6.89
C VAL A 137 -6.39 -0.82 -7.80
N ALA A 138 -6.08 -0.87 -9.10
CA ALA A 138 -6.85 -1.64 -10.07
C ALA A 138 -6.84 -3.15 -9.76
N PHE A 139 -5.69 -3.69 -9.28
CA PHE A 139 -5.61 -5.08 -8.87
C PHE A 139 -6.45 -5.37 -7.62
N ALA A 140 -6.38 -4.49 -6.61
CA ALA A 140 -7.22 -4.59 -5.41
C ALA A 140 -8.72 -4.55 -5.76
N GLU A 141 -9.12 -3.62 -6.64
CA GLU A 141 -10.51 -3.49 -7.13
C GLU A 141 -10.96 -4.75 -7.86
N TRP A 142 -10.12 -5.29 -8.75
CA TRP A 142 -10.41 -6.53 -9.47
C TRP A 142 -10.62 -7.70 -8.51
N LEU A 143 -9.78 -7.84 -7.47
CA LEU A 143 -9.93 -8.89 -6.45
C LEU A 143 -11.24 -8.72 -5.66
N ALA A 144 -11.57 -7.50 -5.24
CA ALA A 144 -12.80 -7.20 -4.51
C ALA A 144 -14.05 -7.55 -5.33
N ILE A 145 -14.05 -7.23 -6.63
CA ILE A 145 -15.15 -7.58 -7.54
C ILE A 145 -15.23 -9.09 -7.76
N THR A 146 -14.09 -9.75 -7.93
CA THR A 146 -14.05 -11.16 -8.34
C THR A 146 -14.39 -12.10 -7.18
N TYR A 147 -13.91 -11.82 -5.98
CA TYR A 147 -13.97 -12.75 -4.85
C TYR A 147 -14.82 -12.27 -3.66
N GLY A 148 -15.41 -11.07 -3.75
CA GLY A 148 -16.21 -10.50 -2.67
C GLY A 148 -17.38 -11.41 -2.26
N ASP A 149 -18.11 -11.95 -3.20
CA ASP A 149 -19.21 -12.91 -2.94
C ASP A 149 -18.73 -14.27 -2.40
N SER A 150 -17.42 -14.54 -2.46
CA SER A 150 -16.79 -15.71 -1.87
C SER A 150 -16.23 -15.48 -0.47
N GLY A 151 -16.54 -14.34 0.15
CA GLY A 151 -16.12 -13.98 1.51
C GLY A 151 -14.73 -13.37 1.62
N VAL A 152 -14.09 -13.03 0.49
CA VAL A 152 -12.79 -12.35 0.49
C VAL A 152 -12.98 -10.84 0.49
N LYS A 153 -12.54 -10.19 1.57
CA LYS A 153 -12.56 -8.74 1.72
C LYS A 153 -11.27 -8.13 1.21
N VAL A 154 -11.35 -6.97 0.59
CA VAL A 154 -10.17 -6.26 0.08
C VAL A 154 -10.30 -4.77 0.35
N SER A 155 -9.22 -4.17 0.86
CA SER A 155 -9.11 -2.72 1.00
C SER A 155 -7.86 -2.19 0.30
N ALA A 156 -7.97 -1.00 -0.27
CA ALA A 156 -6.87 -0.22 -0.82
C ALA A 156 -6.62 1.01 0.08
N LEU A 157 -5.50 1.02 0.77
CA LEU A 157 -5.04 2.16 1.55
C LEU A 157 -4.38 3.18 0.62
N CYS A 158 -4.93 4.38 0.53
CA CYS A 158 -4.48 5.42 -0.38
C CYS A 158 -4.11 6.73 0.36
N PRO A 159 -3.01 6.76 1.12
CA PRO A 159 -2.54 7.96 1.81
C PRO A 159 -1.90 8.95 0.83
N GLN A 160 -1.86 10.24 1.22
CA GLN A 160 -1.00 11.24 0.60
C GLN A 160 0.37 11.25 1.28
N PHE A 161 0.64 12.25 2.08
CA PHE A 161 1.93 12.44 2.73
C PHE A 161 1.92 11.80 4.13
N VAL A 162 2.84 10.88 4.36
CA VAL A 162 3.05 10.25 5.67
C VAL A 162 4.50 10.44 6.06
N ASN A 163 4.77 10.84 7.29
CA ASN A 163 6.10 11.08 7.82
C ASN A 163 6.90 9.77 7.91
N THR A 164 7.54 9.40 6.81
CA THR A 164 8.31 8.18 6.64
C THR A 164 9.55 8.46 5.78
N PRO A 165 10.57 7.59 5.81
CA PRO A 165 11.74 7.71 4.94
C PRO A 165 11.40 7.81 3.43
N LEU A 166 10.22 7.37 3.02
CA LEU A 166 9.75 7.48 1.63
C LEU A 166 9.58 8.95 1.17
N LEU A 167 9.35 9.90 2.10
CA LEU A 167 9.29 11.34 1.81
C LEU A 167 10.66 12.02 1.82
N GLU A 168 11.69 11.37 2.31
CA GLU A 168 13.03 11.93 2.38
C GLU A 168 13.61 12.11 0.96
N GLY A 169 14.37 13.17 0.75
CA GLY A 169 15.07 13.42 -0.51
C GLY A 169 14.34 14.27 -1.55
N SER A 170 13.11 14.76 -1.26
CA SER A 170 12.41 15.72 -2.12
C SER A 170 11.86 16.90 -1.34
N GLU A 171 12.60 18.01 -1.30
CA GLU A 171 12.16 19.27 -0.68
C GLU A 171 10.81 19.76 -1.25
N ALA A 172 10.59 19.56 -2.55
CA ALA A 172 9.35 19.96 -3.20
C ALA A 172 8.14 19.14 -2.73
N PHE A 173 8.30 17.84 -2.50
CA PHE A 173 7.22 17.01 -1.93
C PHE A 173 7.03 17.30 -0.44
N GLN A 174 8.10 17.55 0.31
CA GLN A 174 8.00 17.99 1.70
C GLN A 174 7.26 19.32 1.81
N ALA A 175 7.55 20.29 0.93
CA ALA A 175 6.85 21.56 0.88
C ALA A 175 5.36 21.43 0.53
N LEU A 176 5.00 20.54 -0.41
CA LEU A 176 3.61 20.22 -0.76
C LEU A 176 2.87 19.56 0.41
N GLY A 177 3.56 18.69 1.16
CA GLY A 177 3.00 17.96 2.29
C GLY A 177 2.98 18.71 3.59
N ALA A 178 3.68 19.84 3.72
CA ALA A 178 3.98 20.50 5.01
C ALA A 178 2.77 20.76 5.93
N ASN A 179 1.56 20.94 5.36
CA ASN A 179 0.32 21.14 6.12
C ASN A 179 -0.62 19.92 6.10
N HIS A 180 -0.20 18.81 5.50
CA HIS A 180 -1.04 17.63 5.24
C HIS A 180 -0.31 16.32 5.52
N THR A 181 0.86 16.37 6.15
CA THR A 181 1.61 15.16 6.51
C THR A 181 1.04 14.57 7.79
N LEU A 182 0.65 13.30 7.73
CA LEU A 182 0.21 12.51 8.89
C LEU A 182 1.37 11.71 9.46
N GLU A 183 1.31 11.44 10.75
CA GLU A 183 2.21 10.48 11.38
C GLU A 183 1.77 9.04 11.07
N PRO A 184 2.70 8.06 11.03
CA PRO A 184 2.39 6.67 10.74
C PRO A 184 1.33 6.03 11.67
N ASN A 185 1.27 6.44 12.93
CA ASN A 185 0.26 5.98 13.90
C ASN A 185 -1.14 6.50 13.55
N GLU A 186 -1.28 7.76 13.14
CA GLU A 186 -2.56 8.34 12.71
C GLU A 186 -3.12 7.57 11.50
N VAL A 187 -2.25 7.24 10.53
CA VAL A 187 -2.63 6.41 9.39
C VAL A 187 -3.06 5.00 9.84
N ALA A 188 -2.36 4.41 10.81
CA ALA A 188 -2.68 3.08 11.31
C ALA A 188 -4.04 3.04 12.02
N ASP A 189 -4.43 4.08 12.75
CA ASP A 189 -5.76 4.21 13.36
C ASP A 189 -6.88 4.25 12.31
N VAL A 190 -6.66 5.03 11.23
CA VAL A 190 -7.61 5.09 10.10
C VAL A 190 -7.70 3.75 9.40
N VAL A 191 -6.60 3.00 9.29
CA VAL A 191 -6.58 1.64 8.73
C VAL A 191 -7.44 0.70 9.56
N VAL A 192 -7.26 0.64 10.88
CA VAL A 192 -8.06 -0.23 11.76
C VAL A 192 -9.55 0.09 11.62
N SER A 193 -9.94 1.37 11.70
CA SER A 193 -11.32 1.77 11.48
C SER A 193 -11.84 1.38 10.09
N GLY A 194 -11.03 1.56 9.05
CA GLY A 194 -11.40 1.21 7.68
C GLY A 194 -11.61 -0.29 7.48
N LEU A 195 -10.80 -1.12 8.12
CA LEU A 195 -10.92 -2.58 8.09
C LEU A 195 -12.15 -3.05 8.87
N GLN A 196 -12.44 -2.47 10.04
CA GLN A 196 -13.66 -2.76 10.82
C GLN A 196 -14.93 -2.43 10.04
N ASP A 197 -14.93 -1.32 9.30
CA ASP A 197 -16.06 -0.91 8.44
C ASP A 197 -16.06 -1.63 7.08
N GLU A 198 -15.09 -2.49 6.79
CA GLU A 198 -14.91 -3.21 5.50
C GLU A 198 -14.88 -2.27 4.28
N ARG A 199 -14.34 -1.05 4.46
CA ARG A 199 -14.26 -0.06 3.38
C ARG A 199 -13.23 -0.46 2.34
N PHE A 200 -13.62 -0.44 1.05
CA PHE A 200 -12.67 -0.69 -0.04
C PHE A 200 -11.59 0.40 -0.12
N LEU A 201 -11.98 1.68 -0.19
CA LEU A 201 -11.01 2.80 -0.16
C LEU A 201 -10.82 3.30 1.27
N ILE A 202 -9.62 3.14 1.80
CA ILE A 202 -9.19 3.72 3.07
C ILE A 202 -8.37 4.97 2.76
N LEU A 203 -8.92 6.14 3.06
CA LEU A 203 -8.37 7.46 2.75
C LEU A 203 -8.01 8.21 4.04
N PRO A 204 -6.77 8.11 4.53
CA PRO A 204 -6.35 8.85 5.73
C PRO A 204 -6.44 10.37 5.57
N HIS A 205 -6.32 10.86 4.33
CA HIS A 205 -6.47 12.26 3.95
C HIS A 205 -7.83 12.46 3.29
N PRO A 206 -8.84 13.00 4.00
CA PRO A 206 -10.22 13.08 3.51
C PRO A 206 -10.38 13.86 2.20
N GLU A 207 -9.51 14.84 1.95
CA GLU A 207 -9.51 15.65 0.73
C GLU A 207 -9.25 14.82 -0.54
N VAL A 208 -8.59 13.65 -0.42
CA VAL A 208 -8.35 12.75 -1.57
C VAL A 208 -9.66 12.34 -2.23
N ALA A 209 -10.70 12.07 -1.45
CA ALA A 209 -12.02 11.74 -1.98
C ALA A 209 -12.57 12.85 -2.87
N GLN A 210 -12.47 14.11 -2.43
CA GLN A 210 -12.92 15.27 -3.21
C GLN A 210 -12.07 15.47 -4.47
N TYR A 211 -10.74 15.30 -4.36
CA TYR A 211 -9.85 15.41 -5.52
C TYR A 211 -10.16 14.33 -6.56
N PHE A 212 -10.43 13.12 -6.13
CA PHE A 212 -10.78 12.01 -7.01
C PHE A 212 -12.12 12.25 -7.71
N GLN A 213 -13.13 12.76 -7.00
CA GLN A 213 -14.39 13.18 -7.59
C GLN A 213 -14.19 14.31 -8.62
N ASN A 214 -13.39 15.32 -8.29
CA ASN A 214 -13.09 16.42 -9.22
C ASN A 214 -12.42 15.93 -10.50
N LYS A 215 -11.47 14.98 -10.37
CA LYS A 215 -10.82 14.32 -11.52
C LYS A 215 -11.84 13.58 -12.41
N ALA A 216 -12.74 12.81 -11.79
CA ALA A 216 -13.74 12.03 -12.53
C ALA A 216 -14.80 12.91 -13.21
N ASN A 217 -15.21 14.00 -12.58
CA ASN A 217 -16.25 14.89 -13.10
C ASN A 217 -15.79 15.76 -14.28
N ASP A 218 -14.52 16.18 -14.29
CA ASP A 218 -13.97 17.03 -15.37
C ASP A 218 -12.46 16.78 -15.53
N TYR A 219 -12.14 15.80 -16.34
CA TYR A 219 -10.76 15.34 -16.53
C TYR A 219 -9.86 16.42 -17.16
N GLU A 220 -10.40 17.21 -18.11
CA GLU A 220 -9.63 18.27 -18.78
C GLU A 220 -9.29 19.40 -17.82
N ARG A 221 -10.24 19.81 -17.01
CA ARG A 221 -10.03 20.80 -15.94
C ARG A 221 -9.03 20.31 -14.93
N TRP A 222 -9.11 19.03 -14.52
CA TRP A 222 -8.15 18.39 -13.63
C TRP A 222 -6.73 18.43 -14.19
N LEU A 223 -6.54 17.99 -15.43
CA LEU A 223 -5.23 18.03 -16.08
C LEU A 223 -4.68 19.46 -16.20
N GLY A 224 -5.54 20.43 -16.50
CA GLY A 224 -5.19 21.85 -16.49
C GLY A 224 -4.68 22.34 -15.13
N GLY A 225 -5.37 21.95 -14.07
CA GLY A 225 -4.98 22.22 -12.67
C GLY A 225 -3.64 21.59 -12.29
N MET A 226 -3.44 20.33 -12.63
CA MET A 226 -2.19 19.59 -12.35
C MET A 226 -0.99 20.19 -13.10
N ARG A 227 -1.17 20.62 -14.38
CA ARG A 227 -0.12 21.35 -15.10
C ARG A 227 0.24 22.68 -14.44
N LYS A 228 -0.76 23.41 -13.91
CA LYS A 228 -0.51 24.64 -13.17
C LYS A 228 0.25 24.37 -11.88
N LEU A 229 -0.17 23.37 -11.11
CA LEU A 229 0.51 22.93 -9.88
C LEU A 229 1.96 22.55 -10.16
N GLN A 230 2.20 21.75 -11.20
CA GLN A 230 3.56 21.33 -11.59
C GLN A 230 4.47 22.52 -11.83
N ARG A 231 4.03 23.53 -12.60
CA ARG A 231 4.84 24.75 -12.84
C ARG A 231 5.07 25.58 -11.57
N THR A 232 4.17 25.50 -10.61
CA THR A 232 4.32 26.24 -9.33
C THR A 232 5.32 25.56 -8.40
N VAL A 233 5.27 24.22 -8.34
CA VAL A 233 6.08 23.41 -7.40
C VAL A 233 7.45 23.07 -7.96
N PHE A 234 7.52 22.87 -9.27
CA PHE A 234 8.75 22.51 -9.99
C PHE A 234 8.97 23.54 -11.11
N PRO A 235 9.35 24.77 -10.77
CA PRO A 235 9.73 25.76 -11.79
C PRO A 235 10.98 25.29 -12.53
N ASP A 236 11.04 25.61 -13.85
CA ASP A 236 12.19 25.30 -14.71
C ASP A 236 13.46 26.04 -14.27
#